data_2ca415579fcdca5f23f856dcaa6657f9
#
_entry.id   2ca415579fcdca5f23f856dcaa6657f9
#
_cell.length_a   1.000
_cell.length_b   1.000
_cell.length_c   1.000
_cell.angle_alpha   90.00
_cell.angle_beta   90.00
_cell.angle_gamma   90.00
#
_symmetry.space_group_name_H-M   'P 1'
#
loop_
_entity.id
_entity.type
_entity.pdbx_description
1 polymer ?
#
loop_
_entity_poly.entity_id
_entity_poly.type
_entity_poly.pdbx_seq_one_letter_code
_entity_poly.pdbx_strand_id
1 'polypeptide(L)'
;MSRRRFIIDLKKLFGYEGKTVVITGSASGMSKAATELLLELGANVYAIDINKIDLPVTKAFQADMSQKEEIDRVIEELPEKIDALFLCHGIAAFPGKELLVQKVNFYSQKYMTEKLLDRISEHGSVTYISSVGGFGWQQVYSKAVELINLPTWEDAMDWYDKHPDLIKSAYV
;
A
#
# COMPACT_ATOMS: atom_id res chain seq x y z
N MET A 1 4.51 -44.74 -21.88
CA MET A 1 3.51 -43.67 -21.62
C MET A 1 4.25 -42.39 -21.23
N SER A 2 4.30 -41.43 -22.14
CA SER A 2 4.94 -40.12 -21.89
C SER A 2 4.08 -39.32 -20.93
N ARG A 3 4.63 -38.97 -19.76
CA ARG A 3 3.97 -38.04 -18.83
C ARG A 3 4.02 -36.64 -19.50
N ARG A 4 2.91 -36.17 -20.05
CA ARG A 4 2.79 -34.78 -20.47
C ARG A 4 2.97 -33.93 -19.20
N ARG A 5 4.12 -33.23 -19.10
CA ARG A 5 4.27 -32.13 -18.12
C ARG A 5 3.31 -31.04 -18.58
N PHE A 6 2.29 -30.78 -17.78
CA PHE A 6 1.51 -29.55 -17.91
C PHE A 6 2.43 -28.40 -17.48
N ILE A 7 2.94 -27.66 -18.45
CA ILE A 7 3.63 -26.39 -18.17
C ILE A 7 2.53 -25.37 -18.02
N ILE A 8 2.32 -24.90 -16.80
CA ILE A 8 1.38 -23.80 -16.52
C ILE A 8 2.07 -22.51 -16.95
N ASP A 9 1.48 -21.82 -17.91
CA ASP A 9 1.91 -20.47 -18.29
C ASP A 9 1.35 -19.49 -17.24
N LEU A 10 2.19 -19.09 -16.30
CA LEU A 10 1.81 -18.18 -15.21
C LEU A 10 1.40 -16.80 -15.73
N LYS A 11 2.03 -16.28 -16.78
CA LYS A 11 1.66 -15.00 -17.38
C LYS A 11 0.22 -15.03 -17.90
N LYS A 12 -0.13 -16.12 -18.61
CA LYS A 12 -1.49 -16.31 -19.13
C LYS A 12 -2.50 -16.57 -18.01
N LEU A 13 -2.11 -17.28 -16.96
CA LEU A 13 -2.99 -17.62 -15.83
C LEU A 13 -3.32 -16.39 -14.99
N PHE A 14 -2.32 -15.58 -14.64
CA PHE A 14 -2.51 -14.42 -13.75
C PHE A 14 -2.87 -13.14 -14.50
N GLY A 15 -2.63 -13.06 -15.80
CA GLY A 15 -3.11 -11.95 -16.63
C GLY A 15 -2.47 -10.58 -16.35
N TYR A 16 -1.20 -10.54 -15.90
CA TYR A 16 -0.49 -9.27 -15.61
C TYR A 16 0.28 -8.70 -16.82
N GLU A 17 0.32 -9.39 -17.95
CA GLU A 17 1.00 -8.88 -19.14
C GLU A 17 0.46 -7.51 -19.57
N GLY A 18 1.32 -6.50 -19.57
CA GLY A 18 0.99 -5.12 -19.93
C GLY A 18 0.13 -4.35 -18.92
N LYS A 19 -0.25 -4.97 -17.79
CA LYS A 19 -1.03 -4.30 -16.75
C LYS A 19 -0.20 -3.23 -16.03
N THR A 20 -0.82 -2.10 -15.73
CA THR A 20 -0.23 -1.04 -14.91
C THR A 20 -0.44 -1.34 -13.43
N VAL A 21 0.65 -1.54 -12.72
CA VAL A 21 0.64 -1.88 -11.30
C VAL A 21 1.40 -0.84 -10.50
N VAL A 22 0.78 -0.32 -9.45
CA VAL A 22 1.42 0.52 -8.44
C VAL A 22 1.62 -0.31 -7.17
N ILE A 23 2.84 -0.34 -6.63
CA ILE A 23 3.16 -1.13 -5.43
C ILE A 23 4.06 -0.34 -4.48
N THR A 24 3.72 -0.34 -3.19
CA THR A 24 4.47 0.37 -2.15
C THR A 24 5.25 -0.59 -1.25
N GLY A 25 6.37 -0.15 -0.68
CA GLY A 25 7.24 -0.97 0.16
C GLY A 25 8.18 -1.89 -0.62
N SER A 26 8.49 -1.55 -1.87
CA SER A 26 9.09 -2.45 -2.86
C SER A 26 10.60 -2.70 -2.71
N ALA A 27 11.30 -2.00 -1.81
CA ALA A 27 12.74 -2.18 -1.64
C ALA A 27 13.11 -3.45 -0.87
N SER A 28 12.19 -4.04 -0.09
CA SER A 28 12.49 -5.19 0.76
C SER A 28 11.30 -6.12 1.02
N GLY A 29 11.57 -7.26 1.65
CA GLY A 29 10.55 -8.16 2.19
C GLY A 29 9.55 -8.71 1.16
N MET A 30 8.32 -8.88 1.59
CA MET A 30 7.24 -9.45 0.78
C MET A 30 6.92 -8.59 -0.45
N SER A 31 6.93 -7.27 -0.30
CA SER A 31 6.64 -6.36 -1.39
C SER A 31 7.70 -6.40 -2.49
N LYS A 32 8.99 -6.55 -2.12
CA LYS A 32 10.05 -6.77 -3.10
C LYS A 32 9.82 -8.06 -3.89
N ALA A 33 9.55 -9.17 -3.22
CA ALA A 33 9.27 -10.45 -3.88
C ALA A 33 8.02 -10.37 -4.80
N ALA A 34 6.97 -9.67 -4.35
CA ALA A 34 5.80 -9.41 -5.18
C ALA A 34 6.14 -8.55 -6.41
N THR A 35 6.98 -7.53 -6.25
CA THR A 35 7.46 -6.68 -7.35
C THR A 35 8.23 -7.50 -8.39
N GLU A 36 9.14 -8.37 -7.94
CA GLU A 36 9.91 -9.27 -8.82
C GLU A 36 8.96 -10.20 -9.61
N LEU A 37 7.97 -10.80 -8.93
CA LEU A 37 6.97 -11.65 -9.59
C LEU A 37 6.12 -10.88 -10.60
N LEU A 38 5.67 -9.68 -10.27
CA LEU A 38 4.90 -8.82 -11.19
C LEU A 38 5.69 -8.47 -12.45
N LEU A 39 6.99 -8.22 -12.33
CA LEU A 39 7.89 -7.99 -13.46
C LEU A 39 8.02 -9.25 -14.32
N GLU A 40 8.19 -10.43 -13.71
CA GLU A 40 8.22 -11.72 -14.42
C GLU A 40 6.91 -12.00 -15.18
N LEU A 41 5.77 -11.59 -14.60
CA LEU A 41 4.43 -11.70 -15.20
C LEU A 41 4.16 -10.65 -16.29
N GLY A 42 5.10 -9.74 -16.57
CA GLY A 42 5.02 -8.76 -17.64
C GLY A 42 4.25 -7.48 -17.31
N ALA A 43 4.08 -7.15 -16.04
CA ALA A 43 3.45 -5.91 -15.61
C ALA A 43 4.35 -4.68 -15.84
N ASN A 44 3.72 -3.53 -16.07
CA ASN A 44 4.33 -2.21 -16.00
C ASN A 44 4.29 -1.75 -14.53
N VAL A 45 5.39 -1.88 -13.81
CA VAL A 45 5.42 -1.66 -12.36
C VAL A 45 5.91 -0.27 -12.01
N TYR A 46 5.12 0.46 -11.23
CA TYR A 46 5.44 1.73 -10.57
C TYR A 46 5.66 1.46 -9.09
N ALA A 47 6.90 1.47 -8.66
CA ALA A 47 7.31 1.02 -7.33
C ALA A 47 7.67 2.20 -6.43
N ILE A 48 7.23 2.16 -5.17
CA ILE A 48 7.41 3.23 -4.19
C ILE A 48 8.04 2.64 -2.92
N ASP A 49 9.07 3.29 -2.38
CA ASP A 49 9.68 2.93 -1.09
C ASP A 49 10.43 4.14 -0.51
N ILE A 50 10.62 4.17 0.81
CA ILE A 50 11.49 5.15 1.46
C ILE A 50 12.98 4.90 1.13
N ASN A 51 13.34 3.65 0.86
CA ASN A 51 14.67 3.25 0.44
C ASN A 51 14.77 3.19 -1.09
N LYS A 52 16.01 3.21 -1.58
CA LYS A 52 16.27 3.01 -3.00
C LYS A 52 15.79 1.63 -3.46
N ILE A 53 15.11 1.59 -4.60
CA ILE A 53 14.63 0.37 -5.25
C ILE A 53 15.61 0.00 -6.37
N ASP A 54 16.26 -1.17 -6.24
CA ASP A 54 17.21 -1.68 -7.23
C ASP A 54 16.59 -2.81 -8.08
N LEU A 55 15.37 -2.58 -8.59
CA LEU A 55 14.65 -3.49 -9.49
C LEU A 55 14.37 -2.79 -10.83
N PRO A 56 14.29 -3.53 -11.95
CA PRO A 56 14.07 -2.96 -13.28
C PRO A 56 12.58 -2.61 -13.50
N VAL A 57 12.02 -1.81 -12.61
CA VAL A 57 10.64 -1.34 -12.68
C VAL A 57 10.47 -0.26 -13.74
N THR A 58 9.22 -0.03 -14.18
CA THR A 58 8.89 1.04 -15.14
C THR A 58 9.28 2.42 -14.59
N LYS A 59 8.98 2.65 -13.30
CA LYS A 59 9.40 3.85 -12.57
C LYS A 59 9.54 3.53 -11.09
N ALA A 60 10.63 3.98 -10.48
CA ALA A 60 10.84 3.91 -9.04
C ALA A 60 10.71 5.31 -8.43
N PHE A 61 9.99 5.38 -7.30
CA PHE A 61 9.84 6.57 -6.49
C PHE A 61 10.47 6.33 -5.12
N GLN A 62 11.38 7.17 -4.73
CA GLN A 62 11.83 7.21 -3.34
C GLN A 62 10.99 8.25 -2.60
N ALA A 63 10.20 7.78 -1.60
CA ALA A 63 9.26 8.62 -0.86
C ALA A 63 8.98 8.06 0.53
N ASP A 64 8.91 8.97 1.52
CA ASP A 64 8.44 8.66 2.87
C ASP A 64 6.92 8.75 2.94
N MET A 65 6.26 7.60 3.06
CA MET A 65 4.79 7.50 3.12
C MET A 65 4.19 8.06 4.42
N SER A 66 5.00 8.55 5.37
CA SER A 66 4.50 9.32 6.52
C SER A 66 4.32 10.81 6.23
N GLN A 67 4.76 11.27 5.05
CA GLN A 67 4.74 12.68 4.65
C GLN A 67 3.74 12.89 3.51
N LYS A 68 2.71 13.67 3.78
CA LYS A 68 1.64 13.95 2.81
C LYS A 68 2.16 14.52 1.49
N GLU A 69 3.08 15.46 1.58
CA GLU A 69 3.65 16.16 0.43
C GLU A 69 4.42 15.20 -0.50
N GLU A 70 5.07 14.18 0.08
CA GLU A 70 5.76 13.16 -0.72
C GLU A 70 4.76 12.20 -1.38
N ILE A 71 3.66 11.87 -0.70
CA ILE A 71 2.58 11.09 -1.29
C ILE A 71 1.94 11.86 -2.45
N ASP A 72 1.62 13.14 -2.27
CA ASP A 72 1.02 14.00 -3.30
C ASP A 72 1.94 14.09 -4.53
N ARG A 73 3.24 14.33 -4.33
CA ARG A 73 4.25 14.34 -5.40
C ARG A 73 4.27 13.02 -6.19
N VAL A 74 4.23 11.89 -5.49
CA VAL A 74 4.19 10.58 -6.16
C VAL A 74 2.91 10.41 -6.96
N ILE A 75 1.75 10.76 -6.39
CA ILE A 75 0.45 10.65 -7.05
C ILE A 75 0.38 11.47 -8.34
N GLU A 76 0.97 12.67 -8.37
CA GLU A 76 1.03 13.52 -9.56
C GLU A 76 1.77 12.86 -10.73
N GLU A 77 2.77 12.02 -10.42
CA GLU A 77 3.60 11.36 -11.41
C GLU A 77 3.15 9.92 -11.76
N LEU A 78 2.12 9.39 -11.08
CA LEU A 78 1.54 8.08 -11.38
C LEU A 78 0.63 8.12 -12.61
N PRO A 79 0.46 6.99 -13.32
CA PRO A 79 -0.43 6.89 -14.47
C PRO A 79 -1.88 7.22 -14.14
N GLU A 80 -2.61 7.76 -15.12
CA GLU A 80 -4.06 8.04 -15.03
C GLU A 80 -4.92 6.75 -14.98
N LYS A 81 -4.36 5.61 -15.39
CA LYS A 81 -5.05 4.32 -15.34
C LYS A 81 -4.20 3.29 -14.65
N ILE A 82 -4.74 2.67 -13.59
CA ILE A 82 -4.08 1.68 -12.75
C ILE A 82 -4.93 0.41 -12.73
N ASP A 83 -4.33 -0.74 -13.07
CA ASP A 83 -5.01 -2.03 -13.04
C ASP A 83 -4.93 -2.71 -11.68
N ALA A 84 -3.86 -2.45 -10.92
CA ALA A 84 -3.73 -2.94 -9.54
C ALA A 84 -2.91 -1.99 -8.67
N LEU A 85 -3.40 -1.73 -7.47
CA LEU A 85 -2.76 -0.93 -6.44
C LEU A 85 -2.45 -1.84 -5.23
N PHE A 86 -1.17 -2.06 -4.95
CA PHE A 86 -0.70 -2.85 -3.82
C PHE A 86 -0.10 -1.94 -2.75
N LEU A 87 -0.80 -1.76 -1.65
CA LEU A 87 -0.37 -0.97 -0.51
C LEU A 87 0.27 -1.90 0.53
N CYS A 88 1.58 -2.16 0.33
CA CYS A 88 2.33 -3.16 1.09
C CYS A 88 3.38 -2.53 2.03
N HIS A 89 3.51 -1.20 2.02
CA HIS A 89 4.41 -0.53 2.96
C HIS A 89 3.85 -0.61 4.39
N GLY A 90 4.76 -0.68 5.34
CA GLY A 90 4.42 -0.72 6.75
C GLY A 90 5.67 -0.79 7.62
N ILE A 91 5.53 -0.37 8.87
CA ILE A 91 6.59 -0.43 9.88
C ILE A 91 6.10 -1.19 11.11
N ALA A 92 7.04 -1.80 11.83
CA ALA A 92 6.74 -2.43 13.11
C ALA A 92 6.39 -1.37 14.17
N ALA A 93 5.65 -1.79 15.20
CA ALA A 93 5.39 -0.95 16.36
C ALA A 93 6.67 -0.70 17.16
N PHE A 94 6.92 0.56 17.49
CA PHE A 94 8.02 0.99 18.35
C PHE A 94 7.48 1.90 19.45
N PRO A 95 7.86 1.69 20.71
CA PRO A 95 7.47 2.58 21.79
C PRO A 95 7.89 4.04 21.50
N GLY A 96 6.95 4.97 21.64
CA GLY A 96 7.14 6.40 21.37
C GLY A 96 7.10 6.79 19.89
N LYS A 97 6.72 5.87 18.99
CA LYS A 97 6.54 6.10 17.54
C LYS A 97 5.14 5.72 17.06
N GLU A 98 4.20 5.62 17.98
CA GLU A 98 2.84 5.12 17.70
C GLU A 98 2.15 5.94 16.60
N LEU A 99 2.22 7.26 16.66
CA LEU A 99 1.67 8.13 15.61
C LEU A 99 2.32 7.89 14.24
N LEU A 100 3.65 7.67 14.20
CA LEU A 100 4.34 7.34 12.96
C LEU A 100 3.82 6.02 12.38
N VAL A 101 3.60 5.01 13.23
CA VAL A 101 3.04 3.72 12.82
C VAL A 101 1.64 3.90 12.25
N GLN A 102 0.77 4.69 12.89
CA GLN A 102 -0.56 5.01 12.38
C GLN A 102 -0.52 5.75 11.03
N LYS A 103 0.38 6.73 10.90
CA LYS A 103 0.57 7.44 9.62
C LYS A 103 0.96 6.49 8.49
N VAL A 104 1.96 5.63 8.73
CA VAL A 104 2.50 4.73 7.69
C VAL A 104 1.58 3.55 7.43
N ASN A 105 1.10 2.86 8.47
CA ASN A 105 0.40 1.57 8.29
C ASN A 105 -1.08 1.73 7.94
N PHE A 106 -1.68 2.88 8.27
CA PHE A 106 -3.10 3.10 8.03
C PHE A 106 -3.37 4.33 7.19
N TYR A 107 -3.03 5.53 7.69
CA TYR A 107 -3.58 6.74 7.11
C TYR A 107 -3.02 7.06 5.74
N SER A 108 -1.74 6.81 5.49
CA SER A 108 -1.13 6.97 4.18
C SER A 108 -1.74 6.04 3.13
N GLN A 109 -2.07 4.81 3.54
CA GLN A 109 -2.71 3.84 2.65
C GLN A 109 -4.14 4.27 2.30
N LYS A 110 -4.93 4.72 3.31
CA LYS A 110 -6.25 5.31 3.10
C LYS A 110 -6.17 6.51 2.16
N TYR A 111 -5.32 7.48 2.49
CA TYR A 111 -5.15 8.71 1.72
C TYR A 111 -4.78 8.44 0.25
N MET A 112 -3.77 7.60 0.04
CA MET A 112 -3.35 7.21 -1.30
C MET A 112 -4.46 6.50 -2.08
N THR A 113 -5.22 5.62 -1.43
CA THR A 113 -6.36 4.94 -2.05
C THR A 113 -7.42 5.93 -2.51
N GLU A 114 -7.85 6.82 -1.63
CA GLU A 114 -8.90 7.81 -1.94
C GLU A 114 -8.48 8.74 -3.09
N LYS A 115 -7.21 9.14 -3.13
CA LYS A 115 -6.66 9.97 -4.21
C LYS A 115 -6.55 9.27 -5.56
N LEU A 116 -6.37 7.94 -5.55
CA LEU A 116 -6.19 7.14 -6.76
C LEU A 116 -7.44 6.38 -7.20
N LEU A 117 -8.53 6.42 -6.41
CA LEU A 117 -9.71 5.60 -6.66
C LEU A 117 -10.27 5.76 -8.07
N ASP A 118 -10.36 7.00 -8.55
CA ASP A 118 -10.88 7.31 -9.90
C ASP A 118 -9.93 6.86 -11.03
N ARG A 119 -8.66 6.55 -10.71
CA ARG A 119 -7.68 6.02 -11.66
C ARG A 119 -7.67 4.49 -11.72
N ILE A 120 -8.34 3.82 -10.78
CA ILE A 120 -8.45 2.35 -10.78
C ILE A 120 -9.36 1.92 -11.92
N SER A 121 -8.86 1.02 -12.78
CA SER A 121 -9.64 0.45 -13.89
C SER A 121 -10.91 -0.23 -13.39
N GLU A 122 -11.96 -0.31 -14.23
CA GLU A 122 -13.25 -0.94 -13.91
C GLU A 122 -13.11 -2.37 -13.34
N HIS A 123 -12.11 -3.12 -13.82
CA HIS A 123 -11.76 -4.46 -13.32
C HIS A 123 -10.45 -4.47 -12.53
N GLY A 124 -10.06 -3.32 -12.03
CA GLY A 124 -8.86 -3.17 -11.22
C GLY A 124 -9.06 -3.63 -9.78
N SER A 125 -7.97 -3.65 -9.02
CA SER A 125 -7.99 -4.09 -7.63
C SER A 125 -7.14 -3.19 -6.73
N VAL A 126 -7.53 -3.11 -5.46
CA VAL A 126 -6.74 -2.51 -4.39
C VAL A 126 -6.47 -3.59 -3.34
N THR A 127 -5.22 -3.74 -2.96
CA THR A 127 -4.77 -4.75 -1.99
C THR A 127 -4.02 -4.08 -0.84
N TYR A 128 -4.36 -4.47 0.38
CA TYR A 128 -3.69 -4.01 1.61
C TYR A 128 -3.04 -5.18 2.32
N ILE A 129 -1.89 -4.94 2.96
CA ILE A 129 -1.33 -5.88 3.93
C ILE A 129 -1.85 -5.50 5.32
N SER A 130 -2.65 -6.41 5.89
CA SER A 130 -3.18 -6.28 7.25
C SER A 130 -2.37 -7.12 8.25
N SER A 131 -2.72 -7.05 9.53
CA SER A 131 -2.03 -7.77 10.60
C SER A 131 -2.99 -8.40 11.60
N VAL A 132 -2.56 -9.52 12.18
CA VAL A 132 -3.21 -10.09 13.38
C VAL A 132 -3.14 -9.13 14.59
N GLY A 133 -2.24 -8.15 14.55
CA GLY A 133 -2.17 -7.08 15.56
C GLY A 133 -3.44 -6.23 15.65
N GLY A 134 -4.28 -6.23 14.62
CA GLY A 134 -5.60 -5.58 14.61
C GLY A 134 -6.72 -6.38 15.31
N PHE A 135 -6.44 -7.56 15.90
CA PHE A 135 -7.44 -8.25 16.69
C PHE A 135 -7.87 -7.41 17.89
N GLY A 136 -9.18 -7.32 18.13
CA GLY A 136 -9.75 -6.51 19.20
C GLY A 136 -10.27 -5.14 18.75
N TRP A 137 -10.15 -4.82 17.44
CA TRP A 137 -10.67 -3.59 16.84
C TRP A 137 -12.13 -3.27 17.21
N GLN A 138 -12.93 -4.30 17.51
CA GLN A 138 -14.33 -4.14 17.95
C GLN A 138 -14.46 -3.31 19.23
N GLN A 139 -13.44 -3.35 20.10
CA GLN A 139 -13.44 -2.58 21.37
C GLN A 139 -13.33 -1.06 21.13
N VAL A 140 -12.79 -0.68 19.98
CA VAL A 140 -12.61 0.73 19.59
C VAL A 140 -13.39 1.08 18.32
N TYR A 141 -14.38 0.24 17.94
CA TYR A 141 -15.13 0.35 16.69
C TYR A 141 -15.62 1.75 16.37
N SER A 142 -16.28 2.43 17.35
CA SER A 142 -16.81 3.78 17.14
C SER A 142 -15.72 4.78 16.78
N LYS A 143 -14.57 4.67 17.43
CA LYS A 143 -13.42 5.54 17.18
C LYS A 143 -12.71 5.19 15.86
N ALA A 144 -12.63 3.93 15.53
CA ALA A 144 -12.11 3.51 14.22
C ALA A 144 -12.98 4.04 13.07
N VAL A 145 -14.31 3.95 13.19
CA VAL A 145 -15.27 4.51 12.21
C VAL A 145 -15.15 6.03 12.12
N GLU A 146 -15.01 6.72 13.25
CA GLU A 146 -14.78 8.16 13.28
C GLU A 146 -13.52 8.54 12.48
N LEU A 147 -12.38 7.89 12.75
CA LEU A 147 -11.11 8.12 12.07
C LEU A 147 -11.18 7.79 10.56
N ILE A 148 -11.80 6.68 10.19
CA ILE A 148 -11.94 6.26 8.78
C ILE A 148 -12.72 7.29 7.96
N ASN A 149 -13.70 7.95 8.56
CA ASN A 149 -14.55 8.93 7.88
C ASN A 149 -13.99 10.35 7.87
N LEU A 150 -12.81 10.60 8.43
CA LEU A 150 -12.20 11.93 8.36
C LEU A 150 -11.84 12.28 6.91
N PRO A 151 -12.22 13.47 6.42
CA PRO A 151 -12.12 13.79 5.01
C PRO A 151 -10.71 14.19 4.56
N THR A 152 -9.87 14.70 5.48
CA THR A 152 -8.55 15.22 5.13
C THR A 152 -7.44 14.62 6.00
N TRP A 153 -6.20 14.73 5.51
CA TRP A 153 -5.01 14.36 6.27
C TRP A 153 -4.88 15.19 7.55
N GLU A 154 -5.16 16.48 7.45
CA GLU A 154 -5.09 17.42 8.55
C GLU A 154 -6.09 17.08 9.65
N ASP A 155 -7.34 16.76 9.28
CA ASP A 155 -8.36 16.32 10.22
C ASP A 155 -7.94 15.05 10.99
N ALA A 156 -7.27 14.13 10.31
CA ALA A 156 -6.77 12.92 10.95
C ALA A 156 -5.62 13.23 11.93
N MET A 157 -4.71 14.13 11.59
CA MET A 157 -3.65 14.55 12.52
C MET A 157 -4.23 15.22 13.75
N ASP A 158 -5.19 16.11 13.57
CA ASP A 158 -5.93 16.75 14.68
C ASP A 158 -6.71 15.74 15.54
N TRP A 159 -7.25 14.71 14.92
CA TRP A 159 -7.94 13.63 15.63
C TRP A 159 -6.98 12.82 16.50
N TYR A 160 -5.81 12.45 15.96
CA TYR A 160 -4.79 11.74 16.73
C TYR A 160 -4.31 12.55 17.94
N ASP A 161 -4.12 13.85 17.78
CA ASP A 161 -3.71 14.74 18.88
C ASP A 161 -4.77 14.80 20.01
N LYS A 162 -6.04 14.66 19.66
CA LYS A 162 -7.16 14.62 20.62
C LYS A 162 -7.39 13.25 21.27
N HIS A 163 -6.80 12.19 20.71
CA HIS A 163 -7.00 10.81 21.16
C HIS A 163 -5.69 10.06 21.46
N PRO A 164 -4.79 10.63 22.28
CA PRO A 164 -3.47 10.03 22.53
C PRO A 164 -3.53 8.65 23.18
N ASP A 165 -4.62 8.33 23.89
CA ASP A 165 -4.79 7.04 24.54
C ASP A 165 -5.09 5.90 23.54
N LEU A 166 -5.69 6.22 22.39
CA LEU A 166 -5.97 5.25 21.33
C LEU A 166 -4.75 4.93 20.50
N ILE A 167 -3.78 5.85 20.44
CA ILE A 167 -2.53 5.66 19.70
C ILE A 167 -1.57 4.72 20.44
N LYS A 168 -1.73 4.53 21.76
CA LYS A 168 -0.83 3.68 22.58
C LYS A 168 -0.77 2.24 22.13
N SER A 169 -1.78 1.75 21.42
CA SER A 169 -1.74 0.49 20.70
C SER A 169 -1.55 0.80 19.22
N ALA A 170 -0.36 0.63 18.69
CA ALA A 170 -0.02 0.94 17.30
C ALA A 170 -0.80 0.12 16.24
N TYR A 171 -1.71 -0.74 16.66
CA TYR A 171 -2.46 -1.68 15.81
C TYR A 171 -3.98 -1.68 16.08
N VAL A 172 -4.51 -0.66 16.72
CA VAL A 172 -5.96 -0.56 16.97
C VAL A 172 -6.54 0.60 16.22
#